data_12862fa435df43d948c0b333a02bb28f
#
_entry.id   12862fa435df43d948c0b333a02bb28f
#
_cell.length_a   1.000
_cell.length_b   1.000
_cell.length_c   1.000
_cell.angle_alpha   90.00
_cell.angle_beta   90.00
_cell.angle_gamma   90.00
#
_symmetry.space_group_name_H-M   'P 1'
#
loop_
_entity.id
_entity.type
_entity.pdbx_description
1 polymer ?
#
loop_
_entity_poly.entity_id
_entity_poly.type
_entity_poly.pdbx_seq_one_letter_code
_entity_poly.pdbx_strand_id
1 'polypeptide(L)'
;MYKRQPDTLQKIADSIEKTDPDIVYGETALVDSERRFISMRRLQAPERLSVKSFRMGMLVCHQAFIVRREIAPEYDLRYRFSADFDWCIRCMQMAKTITHTHEVLIDYLNEGVTTANREASLRERYEIMCRYYGTLPTFLRHLWFAVRFAFARFSGRE
;
A
#
# COMPACT_ATOMS: atom_id res chain seq x y z
N MET A 1 -11.19 -1.10 -11.76
CA MET A 1 -10.96 0.35 -11.91
C MET A 1 -11.12 1.02 -10.56
N TYR A 2 -10.13 1.79 -10.12
CA TYR A 2 -10.19 2.49 -8.82
C TYR A 2 -11.01 3.77 -8.97
N LYS A 3 -11.84 4.11 -7.99
CA LYS A 3 -12.49 5.40 -7.95
C LYS A 3 -12.35 6.02 -6.57
N ARG A 4 -12.08 7.32 -6.55
CA ARG A 4 -12.13 8.13 -5.34
C ARG A 4 -13.58 8.35 -4.94
N GLN A 5 -13.85 8.47 -3.65
CA GLN A 5 -15.14 8.93 -3.15
C GLN A 5 -15.38 10.39 -3.55
N PRO A 6 -16.62 10.87 -3.63
CA PRO A 6 -16.92 12.25 -4.05
C PRO A 6 -16.21 13.30 -3.19
N ASP A 7 -16.02 13.04 -1.90
CA ASP A 7 -15.43 13.93 -0.90
C ASP A 7 -13.93 13.71 -0.65
N THR A 8 -13.29 12.77 -1.39
CA THR A 8 -11.87 12.43 -1.18
C THR A 8 -10.95 13.64 -1.24
N LEU A 9 -11.17 14.53 -2.22
CA LEU A 9 -10.32 15.72 -2.37
C LEU A 9 -10.48 16.69 -1.20
N GLN A 10 -11.69 16.83 -0.68
CA GLN A 10 -11.94 17.67 0.51
C GLN A 10 -11.25 17.09 1.74
N LYS A 11 -11.37 15.79 1.98
CA LYS A 11 -10.69 15.10 3.10
C LYS A 11 -9.17 15.27 3.05
N ILE A 12 -8.58 15.21 1.85
CA ILE A 12 -7.16 15.45 1.64
C ILE A 12 -6.82 16.92 1.93
N ALA A 13 -7.59 17.87 1.39
CA ALA A 13 -7.38 19.30 1.61
C ALA A 13 -7.43 19.65 3.09
N ASP A 14 -8.46 19.19 3.80
CA ASP A 14 -8.62 19.41 5.25
C ASP A 14 -7.42 18.88 6.05
N SER A 15 -6.85 17.75 5.62
CA SER A 15 -5.66 17.18 6.26
C SER A 15 -4.41 18.01 5.99
N ILE A 16 -4.26 18.54 4.76
CA ILE A 16 -3.16 19.41 4.37
C ILE A 16 -3.22 20.74 5.14
N GLU A 17 -4.39 21.36 5.22
CA GLU A 17 -4.58 22.62 5.94
C GLU A 17 -4.24 22.50 7.44
N LYS A 18 -4.55 21.36 8.05
CA LYS A 18 -4.30 21.13 9.48
C LYS A 18 -2.83 20.90 9.84
N THR A 19 -2.08 20.22 9.00
CA THR A 19 -0.76 19.66 9.39
C THR A 19 0.36 19.94 8.40
N ASP A 20 0.05 20.52 7.22
CA ASP A 20 0.99 20.78 6.11
C ASP A 20 1.99 19.61 5.88
N PRO A 21 1.51 18.39 5.64
CA PRO A 21 2.34 17.20 5.60
C PRO A 21 3.03 17.03 4.25
N ASP A 22 4.14 16.29 4.26
CA ASP A 22 4.81 15.84 3.04
C ASP A 22 4.05 14.67 2.39
N ILE A 23 3.40 13.85 3.22
CA ILE A 23 2.58 12.71 2.77
C ILE A 23 1.27 12.69 3.54
N VAL A 24 0.16 12.55 2.80
CA VAL A 24 -1.17 12.23 3.33
C VAL A 24 -1.54 10.82 2.88
N TYR A 25 -2.07 9.99 3.78
CA TYR A 25 -2.55 8.67 3.43
C TYR A 25 -3.84 8.33 4.18
N GLY A 26 -4.57 7.34 3.67
CA GLY A 26 -5.83 6.91 4.27
C GLY A 26 -6.17 5.47 3.95
N GLU A 27 -7.39 5.08 4.33
CA GLU A 27 -7.91 3.74 4.21
C GLU A 27 -8.44 3.45 2.80
N THR A 28 -8.62 2.16 2.53
CA THR A 28 -9.18 1.66 1.27
C THR A 28 -10.30 0.69 1.57
N ALA A 29 -11.47 0.96 1.00
CA ALA A 29 -12.61 0.05 1.01
C ALA A 29 -12.58 -0.87 -0.23
N LEU A 30 -13.08 -2.09 -0.07
CA LEU A 30 -13.38 -2.99 -1.18
C LEU A 30 -14.86 -2.86 -1.53
N VAL A 31 -15.14 -2.72 -2.81
CA VAL A 31 -16.50 -2.57 -3.33
C VAL A 31 -16.76 -3.56 -4.47
N ASP A 32 -18.05 -3.89 -4.70
CA ASP A 32 -18.48 -4.68 -5.86
C ASP A 32 -18.59 -3.84 -7.14
N SER A 33 -19.04 -4.45 -8.23
CA SER A 33 -19.27 -3.81 -9.53
C SER A 33 -20.30 -2.68 -9.48
N GLU A 34 -21.24 -2.74 -8.53
CA GLU A 34 -22.27 -1.72 -8.29
C GLU A 34 -21.83 -0.68 -7.26
N ARG A 35 -20.56 -0.76 -6.79
CA ARG A 35 -19.94 0.11 -5.78
C ARG A 35 -20.52 0.00 -4.37
N ARG A 36 -21.17 -1.09 -4.06
CA ARG A 36 -21.60 -1.37 -2.70
C ARG A 36 -20.41 -1.84 -1.89
N PHE A 37 -20.30 -1.36 -0.66
CA PHE A 37 -19.24 -1.74 0.26
C PHE A 37 -19.27 -3.23 0.57
N ILE A 38 -18.14 -3.91 0.41
CA ILE A 38 -17.94 -5.32 0.77
C ILE A 38 -17.24 -5.42 2.12
N SER A 39 -16.05 -4.80 2.23
CA SER A 39 -15.22 -4.84 3.43
C SER A 39 -14.12 -3.78 3.35
N MET A 40 -13.42 -3.56 4.46
CA MET A 40 -12.14 -2.87 4.42
C MET A 40 -11.06 -3.76 3.80
N ARG A 41 -10.07 -3.14 3.16
CA ARG A 41 -8.90 -3.87 2.63
C ARG A 41 -8.21 -4.64 3.77
N ARG A 42 -7.83 -5.90 3.53
CA ARG A 42 -7.20 -6.77 4.54
C ARG A 42 -5.90 -6.18 5.13
N LEU A 43 -5.08 -5.54 4.30
CA LEU A 43 -3.91 -4.78 4.76
C LEU A 43 -4.37 -3.34 4.99
N GLN A 44 -4.67 -3.00 6.22
CA GLN A 44 -5.11 -1.67 6.62
C GLN A 44 -3.94 -0.72 6.81
N ALA A 45 -4.19 0.56 6.64
CA ALA A 45 -3.22 1.59 6.90
C ALA A 45 -2.84 1.62 8.38
N PRO A 46 -1.55 1.68 8.73
CA PRO A 46 -1.15 1.77 10.13
C PRO A 46 -1.37 3.19 10.66
N GLU A 47 -1.63 3.32 11.95
CA GLU A 47 -1.76 4.62 12.63
C GLU A 47 -0.55 5.54 12.39
N ARG A 48 0.64 4.96 12.38
CA ARG A 48 1.89 5.66 12.06
C ARG A 48 2.61 4.96 10.92
N LEU A 49 2.55 5.56 9.76
CA LEU A 49 3.22 5.07 8.57
C LEU A 49 4.70 5.45 8.57
N SER A 50 5.53 4.50 8.23
CA SER A 50 6.97 4.67 8.07
C SER A 50 7.53 3.66 7.07
N VAL A 51 8.77 3.84 6.64
CA VAL A 51 9.47 2.84 5.81
C VAL A 51 9.41 1.45 6.45
N LYS A 52 9.51 1.34 7.79
CA LYS A 52 9.42 0.05 8.50
C LYS A 52 8.06 -0.63 8.36
N SER A 53 6.99 0.12 8.17
CA SER A 53 5.64 -0.43 8.01
C SER A 53 5.53 -1.33 6.78
N PHE A 54 6.25 -1.01 5.71
CA PHE A 54 6.21 -1.78 4.47
C PHE A 54 7.00 -3.10 4.49
N ARG A 55 7.65 -3.42 5.61
CA ARG A 55 8.26 -4.76 5.83
C ARG A 55 7.25 -5.90 5.81
N MET A 56 5.98 -5.60 6.05
CA MET A 56 4.88 -6.57 6.03
C MET A 56 4.08 -6.54 4.71
N GLY A 57 4.61 -5.86 3.69
CA GLY A 57 3.96 -5.59 2.42
C GLY A 57 3.41 -4.17 2.35
N MET A 58 2.70 -3.86 1.27
CA MET A 58 2.14 -2.53 1.02
C MET A 58 0.86 -2.32 1.84
N LEU A 59 1.00 -1.81 3.07
CA LEU A 59 -0.11 -1.60 3.99
C LEU A 59 -1.07 -0.49 3.53
N VAL A 60 -0.57 0.51 2.81
CA VAL A 60 -1.36 1.58 2.21
C VAL A 60 -1.53 1.32 0.73
N CYS A 61 -2.73 1.47 0.20
CA CYS A 61 -2.97 1.42 -1.23
C CYS A 61 -2.27 2.62 -1.90
N HIS A 62 -1.56 2.40 -3.00
CA HIS A 62 -0.86 3.46 -3.72
C HIS A 62 -1.77 4.65 -4.05
N GLN A 63 -3.04 4.39 -4.42
CA GLN A 63 -4.00 5.44 -4.74
C GLN A 63 -4.49 6.23 -3.53
N ALA A 64 -4.33 5.67 -2.31
CA ALA A 64 -4.61 6.34 -1.04
C ALA A 64 -3.35 6.93 -0.38
N PHE A 65 -2.28 7.13 -1.17
CA PHE A 65 -0.99 7.65 -0.74
C PHE A 65 -0.65 8.88 -1.58
N ILE A 66 -0.80 10.05 -1.00
CA ILE A 66 -0.67 11.35 -1.67
C ILE A 66 0.61 12.01 -1.18
N VAL A 67 1.44 12.47 -2.10
CA VAL A 67 2.78 12.99 -1.82
C VAL A 67 2.91 14.41 -2.32
N ARG A 68 3.54 15.26 -1.53
CA ARG A 68 3.95 16.61 -1.94
C ARG A 68 4.90 16.49 -3.13
N ARG A 69 4.64 17.26 -4.19
CA ARG A 69 5.36 17.14 -5.47
C ARG A 69 6.88 17.30 -5.33
N GLU A 70 7.31 18.21 -4.45
CA GLU A 70 8.71 18.56 -4.27
C GLU A 70 9.57 17.42 -3.75
N ILE A 71 8.96 16.45 -3.05
CA ILE A 71 9.64 15.25 -2.54
C ILE A 71 9.32 13.98 -3.31
N ALA A 72 8.45 14.06 -4.33
CA ALA A 72 8.04 12.90 -5.12
C ALA A 72 9.13 12.55 -6.15
N PRO A 73 9.90 11.45 -5.96
CA PRO A 73 10.92 11.05 -6.94
C PRO A 73 10.25 10.45 -8.19
N GLU A 74 10.99 10.38 -9.29
CA GLU A 74 10.54 9.64 -10.46
C GLU A 74 10.43 8.14 -10.17
N TYR A 75 9.56 7.44 -10.90
CA TYR A 75 9.43 5.99 -10.80
C TYR A 75 10.70 5.30 -11.28
N ASP A 76 11.10 4.24 -10.60
CA ASP A 76 12.17 3.35 -11.06
C ASP A 76 11.59 2.38 -12.11
N LEU A 77 11.85 2.65 -13.38
CA LEU A 77 11.31 1.92 -14.52
C LEU A 77 11.87 0.49 -14.66
N ARG A 78 12.84 0.09 -13.84
CA ARG A 78 13.28 -1.31 -13.75
C ARG A 78 12.19 -2.22 -13.20
N TYR A 79 11.28 -1.68 -12.39
CA TYR A 79 10.14 -2.41 -11.84
C TYR A 79 8.90 -2.14 -12.68
N ARG A 80 8.36 -3.19 -13.29
CA ARG A 80 7.17 -3.09 -14.14
C ARG A 80 5.88 -3.24 -13.35
N PHE A 81 5.88 -4.08 -12.31
CA PHE A 81 4.68 -4.48 -11.58
C PHE A 81 4.64 -3.97 -10.13
N SER A 82 5.77 -3.54 -9.58
CA SER A 82 5.88 -3.11 -8.19
C SER A 82 6.62 -1.78 -8.04
N ALA A 83 6.66 -0.97 -9.11
CA ALA A 83 7.27 0.36 -9.08
C ALA A 83 6.62 1.29 -8.05
N ASP A 84 5.32 1.15 -7.83
CA ASP A 84 4.56 1.86 -6.80
C ASP A 84 5.06 1.54 -5.38
N PHE A 85 5.42 0.28 -5.14
CA PHE A 85 5.96 -0.15 -3.85
C PHE A 85 7.32 0.48 -3.55
N ASP A 86 8.26 0.47 -4.52
CA ASP A 86 9.55 1.15 -4.42
C ASP A 86 9.37 2.66 -4.26
N TRP A 87 8.50 3.26 -5.07
CA TRP A 87 8.23 4.69 -5.06
C TRP A 87 7.71 5.17 -3.71
N CYS A 88 6.74 4.49 -3.11
CA CYS A 88 6.22 4.83 -1.80
C CYS A 88 7.29 4.76 -0.71
N ILE A 89 8.21 3.77 -0.77
CA ILE A 89 9.33 3.68 0.18
C ILE A 89 10.25 4.90 0.04
N ARG A 90 10.62 5.27 -1.19
CA ARG A 90 11.48 6.44 -1.44
C ARG A 90 10.81 7.74 -1.02
N CYS A 91 9.52 7.91 -1.26
CA CYS A 91 8.77 9.07 -0.75
C CYS A 91 8.84 9.14 0.77
N MET A 92 8.61 8.03 1.48
CA MET A 92 8.70 8.00 2.94
C MET A 92 10.10 8.25 3.48
N GLN A 93 11.17 7.95 2.72
CA GLN A 93 12.54 8.28 3.11
C GLN A 93 12.84 9.77 3.01
N MET A 94 12.16 10.49 2.12
CA MET A 94 12.32 11.93 1.90
C MET A 94 11.38 12.77 2.79
N ALA A 95 10.26 12.19 3.21
CA ALA A 95 9.23 12.88 3.99
C ALA A 95 9.71 13.16 5.43
N LYS A 96 9.41 14.35 5.92
CA LYS A 96 9.58 14.77 7.32
C LYS A 96 8.29 14.57 8.11
N THR A 97 7.15 14.80 7.45
CA THR A 97 5.81 14.77 8.06
C THR A 97 4.89 13.86 7.25
N ILE A 98 4.22 12.93 7.94
CA ILE A 98 3.30 11.97 7.34
C ILE A 98 2.02 11.96 8.17
N THR A 99 0.88 12.27 7.54
CA THR A 99 -0.42 12.37 8.21
C THR A 99 -1.39 11.30 7.73
N HIS A 100 -2.01 10.59 8.68
CA HIS A 100 -3.14 9.70 8.43
C HIS A 100 -4.44 10.50 8.47
N THR A 101 -5.28 10.35 7.43
CA THR A 101 -6.59 11.04 7.40
C THR A 101 -7.62 10.38 8.31
N HIS A 102 -7.43 9.11 8.69
CA HIS A 102 -8.43 8.24 9.34
C HIS A 102 -9.72 8.05 8.52
N GLU A 103 -9.63 8.32 7.23
CA GLU A 103 -10.75 8.31 6.30
C GLU A 103 -10.52 7.30 5.18
N VAL A 104 -11.61 6.76 4.65
CA VAL A 104 -11.57 6.00 3.40
C VAL A 104 -11.38 6.98 2.24
N LEU A 105 -10.27 6.85 1.54
CA LEU A 105 -9.95 7.70 0.39
C LEU A 105 -10.24 7.01 -0.95
N ILE A 106 -10.25 5.69 -0.98
CA ILE A 106 -10.32 4.90 -2.21
C ILE A 106 -11.30 3.75 -2.08
N ASP A 107 -12.16 3.63 -3.08
CA ASP A 107 -12.98 2.45 -3.34
C ASP A 107 -12.25 1.55 -4.35
N TYR A 108 -11.85 0.37 -3.92
CA TYR A 108 -11.16 -0.61 -4.74
C TYR A 108 -12.15 -1.67 -5.22
N LEU A 109 -12.29 -1.79 -6.53
CA LEU A 109 -13.13 -2.83 -7.12
C LEU A 109 -12.49 -4.21 -6.92
N ASN A 110 -13.19 -5.12 -6.27
CA ASN A 110 -12.69 -6.46 -5.93
C ASN A 110 -12.64 -7.41 -7.14
N GLU A 111 -12.62 -6.92 -8.35
CA GLU A 111 -12.48 -7.73 -9.57
C GLU A 111 -11.01 -7.90 -9.92
N GLY A 112 -10.50 -9.11 -9.74
CA GLY A 112 -9.09 -9.45 -9.79
C GLY A 112 -8.41 -9.40 -11.16
N VAL A 113 -7.82 -8.27 -11.51
CA VAL A 113 -6.94 -8.15 -12.71
C VAL A 113 -5.49 -8.54 -12.42
N THR A 114 -5.11 -8.79 -11.18
CA THR A 114 -3.69 -8.96 -10.78
C THR A 114 -3.18 -10.41 -10.91
N THR A 115 -4.00 -11.36 -11.35
CA THR A 115 -3.62 -12.79 -11.35
C THR A 115 -2.62 -13.18 -12.45
N ALA A 116 -2.67 -12.56 -13.63
CA ALA A 116 -1.83 -12.93 -14.77
C ALA A 116 -0.32 -12.65 -14.58
N ASN A 117 0.05 -11.69 -13.72
CA ASN A 117 1.44 -11.28 -13.50
C ASN A 117 1.87 -11.40 -12.03
N ARG A 118 1.18 -12.23 -11.26
CA ARG A 118 1.38 -12.34 -9.81
C ARG A 118 2.81 -12.74 -9.45
N GLU A 119 3.38 -13.69 -10.16
CA GLU A 119 4.74 -14.19 -9.90
C GLU A 119 5.78 -13.09 -10.14
N ALA A 120 5.71 -12.40 -11.28
CA ALA A 120 6.62 -11.31 -11.61
C ALA A 120 6.52 -10.17 -10.58
N SER A 121 5.31 -9.79 -10.18
CA SER A 121 5.08 -8.78 -9.13
C SER A 121 5.64 -9.20 -7.77
N LEU A 122 5.49 -10.48 -7.38
CA LEU A 122 6.05 -11.00 -6.13
C LEU A 122 7.57 -11.02 -6.14
N ARG A 123 8.19 -11.37 -7.28
CA ARG A 123 9.64 -11.36 -7.46
C ARG A 123 10.20 -9.94 -7.35
N GLU A 124 9.64 -8.97 -8.06
CA GLU A 124 10.05 -7.57 -7.96
C GLU A 124 9.89 -7.05 -6.52
N ARG A 125 8.76 -7.35 -5.88
CA ARG A 125 8.52 -6.95 -4.48
C ARG A 125 9.53 -7.55 -3.52
N TYR A 126 9.89 -8.82 -3.70
CA TYR A 126 10.93 -9.47 -2.90
C TYR A 126 12.28 -8.78 -3.09
N GLU A 127 12.67 -8.46 -4.33
CA GLU A 127 13.89 -7.74 -4.66
C GLU A 127 13.94 -6.36 -4.00
N ILE A 128 12.85 -5.58 -4.11
CA ILE A 128 12.70 -4.28 -3.46
C ILE A 128 12.85 -4.43 -1.94
N MET A 129 12.17 -5.40 -1.34
CA MET A 129 12.26 -5.65 0.10
C MET A 129 13.69 -6.04 0.53
N CYS A 130 14.40 -6.85 -0.25
CA CYS A 130 15.80 -7.17 0.01
C CYS A 130 16.70 -5.93 -0.01
N ARG A 131 16.45 -5.03 -0.97
CA ARG A 131 17.20 -3.77 -1.11
C ARG A 131 17.04 -2.85 0.11
N TYR A 132 15.83 -2.71 0.63
CA TYR A 132 15.56 -1.75 1.73
C TYR A 132 15.66 -2.34 3.13
N TYR A 133 15.44 -3.64 3.28
CA TYR A 133 15.34 -4.29 4.60
C TYR A 133 16.37 -5.39 4.83
N GLY A 134 17.20 -5.68 3.81
CA GLY A 134 18.19 -6.75 3.84
C GLY A 134 17.62 -8.12 3.41
N THR A 135 18.49 -8.95 2.81
CA THR A 135 18.09 -10.24 2.23
C THR A 135 17.64 -11.23 3.29
N LEU A 136 18.43 -11.41 4.36
CA LEU A 136 18.10 -12.38 5.41
C LEU A 136 16.82 -12.05 6.17
N PRO A 137 16.58 -10.81 6.64
CA PRO A 137 15.29 -10.45 7.26
C PRO A 137 14.10 -10.60 6.32
N THR A 138 14.28 -10.31 5.03
CA THR A 138 13.23 -10.45 4.03
C THR A 138 12.90 -11.92 3.80
N PHE A 139 13.92 -12.77 3.64
CA PHE A 139 13.76 -14.22 3.48
C PHE A 139 13.00 -14.83 4.66
N LEU A 140 13.42 -14.54 5.89
CA LEU A 140 12.77 -15.09 7.09
C LEU A 140 11.29 -14.67 7.20
N ARG A 141 10.94 -13.44 6.79
CA ARG A 141 9.55 -13.01 6.74
C ARG A 141 8.73 -13.74 5.69
N HIS A 142 9.29 -13.94 4.50
CA HIS A 142 8.60 -14.68 3.44
C HIS A 142 8.40 -16.15 3.83
N LEU A 143 9.37 -16.77 4.49
CA LEU A 143 9.23 -18.10 5.05
C LEU A 143 8.10 -18.14 6.09
N TRP A 144 8.06 -17.17 6.99
CA TRP A 144 6.97 -17.06 7.97
C TRP A 144 5.59 -16.87 7.31
N PHE A 145 5.49 -16.04 6.25
CA PHE A 145 4.25 -15.90 5.49
C PHE A 145 3.82 -17.22 4.82
N ALA A 146 4.78 -17.96 4.25
CA ALA A 146 4.49 -19.25 3.62
C ALA A 146 3.98 -20.28 4.66
N VAL A 147 4.63 -20.37 5.81
CA VAL A 147 4.20 -21.22 6.92
C VAL A 147 2.81 -20.84 7.41
N ARG A 148 2.56 -19.55 7.67
CA ARG A 148 1.25 -19.06 8.11
C ARG A 148 0.16 -19.35 7.07
N PHE A 149 0.45 -19.19 5.79
CA PHE A 149 -0.50 -19.49 4.71
C PHE A 149 -0.81 -20.99 4.64
N ALA A 150 0.22 -21.84 4.76
CA ALA A 150 0.03 -23.29 4.82
C ALA A 150 -0.86 -23.70 6.00
N PHE A 151 -0.58 -23.17 7.21
CA PHE A 151 -1.40 -23.44 8.39
C PHE A 151 -2.86 -22.95 8.23
N ALA A 152 -3.08 -21.77 7.66
CA ALA A 152 -4.43 -21.24 7.41
C ALA A 152 -5.23 -22.16 6.48
N ARG A 153 -4.57 -22.68 5.45
CA ARG A 153 -5.19 -23.64 4.50
C ARG A 153 -5.52 -24.98 5.14
N PHE A 154 -4.66 -25.48 6.03
CA PHE A 154 -4.92 -26.73 6.78
C PHE A 154 -5.98 -26.59 7.86
N SER A 155 -6.16 -25.40 8.45
CA SER A 155 -7.14 -25.16 9.51
C SER A 155 -8.52 -24.73 9.02
N GLY A 156 -8.79 -24.76 7.69
CA GLY A 156 -10.12 -24.47 7.13
C GLY A 156 -10.63 -23.05 7.37
N ARG A 157 -9.75 -22.10 7.67
CA ARG A 157 -10.07 -20.67 7.81
C ARG A 157 -9.69 -19.95 6.52
N GLU A 158 -10.56 -20.08 5.50
CA GLU A 158 -10.58 -19.15 4.36
C GLU A 158 -11.40 -17.91 4.70
#